data_21efa9a612c418d6d51ee68e018c4804
#
_entry.id   21efa9a612c418d6d51ee68e018c4804
#
_cell.length_a   1.000
_cell.length_b   1.000
_cell.length_c   1.000
_cell.angle_alpha   90.00
_cell.angle_beta   90.00
_cell.angle_gamma   90.00
#
_symmetry.space_group_name_H-M   'P 1'
#
loop_
_entity.id
_entity.type
_entity.pdbx_description
1 polymer ?
#
loop_
_entity_poly.entity_id
_entity_poly.type
_entity_poly.pdbx_seq_one_letter_code
_entity_poly.pdbx_strand_id
1 'polypeptide(L)'
;MPKNKNKKYQITHLGKTLNTDHWYDLPEDKCLQLKAEYYQKPDFDLVKKNLESVYNGGTVISTINSYYVKDLMAKVKLESPRWSIEQVFESIDLIRYFWSRVLSSDKVYPKTDSDIKNFEAALRLSGGGVAMKPSNYPIKSVDEVLSKYNINGKYYDFSCGWGVRLLSAMRNRVEYYGTDPNNLLVDRLRQMATDYNTVNGTSASYDIRCHGSETFVPEWENTIGVAFSSPPYFNLEDYGVGNQSYKPGTSYQEWLDNYLRPTIENIKRYLVDDGKMLVNIKDFLDYKLCADTRAIAESLGFHYIETLTLKNITRPSAKVDLNTDEGIMVFSKKPEHPAIVPESLFVFG
;
A
#
# COMPACT_ATOMS: atom_id res chain seq x y z
N MET A 1 -13.18 10.83 -35.57
CA MET A 1 -14.50 10.22 -35.84
C MET A 1 -15.57 10.96 -35.07
N PRO A 2 -16.79 11.21 -35.63
CA PRO A 2 -17.82 11.98 -34.96
C PRO A 2 -18.30 11.27 -33.68
N LYS A 3 -18.23 11.94 -32.54
CA LYS A 3 -18.86 11.49 -31.29
C LYS A 3 -20.38 11.50 -31.50
N ASN A 4 -21.02 10.34 -31.47
CA ASN A 4 -22.48 10.27 -31.44
C ASN A 4 -22.92 10.65 -30.01
N LYS A 5 -23.13 11.96 -29.79
CA LYS A 5 -23.33 12.57 -28.46
C LYS A 5 -24.58 12.10 -27.70
N ASN A 6 -25.45 11.25 -28.31
CA ASN A 6 -26.73 10.88 -27.76
C ASN A 6 -26.92 9.37 -27.51
N LYS A 7 -25.91 8.53 -27.76
CA LYS A 7 -26.06 7.09 -27.55
C LYS A 7 -25.56 6.74 -26.15
N LYS A 8 -26.45 6.25 -25.29
CA LYS A 8 -26.12 5.66 -23.98
C LYS A 8 -25.85 4.17 -24.18
N TYR A 9 -24.78 3.70 -23.59
CA TYR A 9 -24.40 2.30 -23.55
C TYR A 9 -24.62 1.76 -22.15
N GLN A 10 -24.99 0.48 -22.07
CA GLN A 10 -25.13 -0.24 -20.83
C GLN A 10 -24.19 -1.43 -20.86
N ILE A 11 -23.26 -1.47 -19.93
CA ILE A 11 -22.32 -2.57 -19.77
C ILE A 11 -22.70 -3.30 -18.49
N THR A 12 -23.00 -4.60 -18.61
CA THR A 12 -23.30 -5.46 -17.45
C THR A 12 -22.25 -6.55 -17.35
N HIS A 13 -21.59 -6.66 -16.21
CA HIS A 13 -20.59 -7.68 -15.93
C HIS A 13 -20.63 -8.07 -14.45
N LEU A 14 -20.65 -9.37 -14.17
CA LEU A 14 -20.71 -9.94 -12.80
C LEU A 14 -21.82 -9.32 -11.93
N GLY A 15 -23.02 -9.18 -12.50
CA GLY A 15 -24.20 -8.63 -11.79
C GLY A 15 -24.18 -7.12 -11.55
N LYS A 16 -23.15 -6.42 -12.00
CA LYS A 16 -23.01 -4.95 -11.88
C LYS A 16 -23.25 -4.31 -13.24
N THR A 17 -23.90 -3.14 -13.25
CA THR A 17 -24.25 -2.42 -14.48
C THR A 17 -23.64 -1.02 -14.46
N LEU A 18 -22.97 -0.65 -15.56
CA LEU A 18 -22.45 0.68 -15.85
C LEU A 18 -23.23 1.29 -17.01
N ASN A 19 -23.86 2.43 -16.79
CA ASN A 19 -24.45 3.24 -17.85
C ASN A 19 -23.47 4.33 -18.24
N THR A 20 -23.13 4.42 -19.54
CA THR A 20 -22.10 5.36 -20.02
C THR A 20 -22.39 5.86 -21.42
N ASP A 21 -21.91 7.05 -21.73
CA ASP A 21 -21.81 7.62 -23.08
C ASP A 21 -20.42 7.40 -23.71
N HIS A 22 -19.50 6.80 -22.94
CA HIS A 22 -18.16 6.43 -23.38
C HIS A 22 -18.13 5.03 -23.92
N TRP A 23 -17.94 4.91 -25.22
CA TRP A 23 -17.82 3.65 -25.93
C TRP A 23 -16.93 3.81 -27.15
N TYR A 24 -16.12 2.79 -27.42
CA TYR A 24 -15.36 2.66 -28.65
C TYR A 24 -15.32 1.20 -29.08
N ASP A 25 -15.66 0.94 -30.33
CA ASP A 25 -15.68 -0.40 -30.89
C ASP A 25 -14.26 -0.87 -31.23
N LEU A 26 -13.49 -1.15 -30.20
CA LEU A 26 -12.16 -1.73 -30.32
C LEU A 26 -12.28 -3.19 -30.78
N PRO A 27 -11.55 -3.60 -31.84
CA PRO A 27 -11.53 -5.01 -32.26
C PRO A 27 -11.20 -5.95 -31.10
N GLU A 28 -11.80 -7.13 -31.09
CA GLU A 28 -11.65 -8.10 -30.00
C GLU A 28 -10.22 -8.60 -29.85
N ASP A 29 -9.53 -8.86 -30.97
CA ASP A 29 -8.11 -9.23 -31.00
C ASP A 29 -7.24 -8.17 -30.31
N LYS A 30 -7.54 -6.88 -30.51
CA LYS A 30 -6.87 -5.79 -29.82
C LYS A 30 -7.15 -5.76 -28.32
N CYS A 31 -8.38 -6.08 -27.91
CA CYS A 31 -8.72 -6.23 -26.49
C CYS A 31 -7.92 -7.38 -25.85
N LEU A 32 -7.81 -8.52 -26.53
CA LEU A 32 -7.02 -9.67 -26.07
C LEU A 32 -5.52 -9.36 -26.03
N GLN A 33 -5.01 -8.60 -27.01
CA GLN A 33 -3.64 -8.11 -27.01
C GLN A 33 -3.35 -7.24 -25.79
N LEU A 34 -4.20 -6.26 -25.46
CA LEU A 34 -4.04 -5.40 -24.27
C LEU A 34 -4.01 -6.22 -22.97
N LYS A 35 -4.86 -7.25 -22.87
CA LYS A 35 -4.85 -8.18 -21.74
C LYS A 35 -3.53 -8.94 -21.65
N ALA A 36 -3.05 -9.50 -22.74
CA ALA A 36 -1.79 -10.23 -22.80
C ALA A 36 -0.61 -9.34 -22.41
N GLU A 37 -0.52 -8.13 -22.97
CA GLU A 37 0.52 -7.14 -22.66
C GLU A 37 0.46 -6.69 -21.19
N TYR A 38 -0.75 -6.53 -20.61
CA TYR A 38 -0.89 -6.18 -19.20
C TYR A 38 -0.25 -7.21 -18.27
N TYR A 39 -0.49 -8.51 -18.52
CA TYR A 39 0.02 -9.60 -17.69
C TYR A 39 1.43 -10.07 -18.09
N GLN A 40 1.99 -9.52 -19.15
CA GLN A 40 3.37 -9.83 -19.54
C GLN A 40 4.34 -9.38 -18.44
N LYS A 41 5.13 -10.31 -17.94
CA LYS A 41 6.19 -10.00 -16.97
C LYS A 41 7.35 -9.30 -17.67
N PRO A 42 7.97 -8.30 -17.04
CA PRO A 42 9.22 -7.74 -17.52
C PRO A 42 10.31 -8.83 -17.61
N ASP A 43 11.28 -8.60 -18.49
CA ASP A 43 12.50 -9.40 -18.52
C ASP A 43 13.24 -9.30 -17.17
N PHE A 44 13.77 -10.43 -16.69
CA PHE A 44 14.42 -10.47 -15.39
C PHE A 44 15.71 -9.65 -15.32
N ASP A 45 16.43 -9.48 -16.44
CA ASP A 45 17.61 -8.59 -16.46
C ASP A 45 17.22 -7.12 -16.28
N LEU A 46 16.04 -6.72 -16.74
CA LEU A 46 15.50 -5.39 -16.43
C LEU A 46 15.12 -5.28 -14.93
N VAL A 47 14.59 -6.35 -14.35
CA VAL A 47 14.28 -6.39 -12.89
C VAL A 47 15.57 -6.26 -12.08
N LYS A 48 16.64 -6.98 -12.42
CA LYS A 48 17.96 -6.87 -11.78
C LYS A 48 18.46 -5.42 -11.78
N LYS A 49 18.48 -4.77 -12.94
CA LYS A 49 18.89 -3.35 -13.07
C LYS A 49 18.06 -2.43 -12.15
N ASN A 50 16.77 -2.72 -11.99
CA ASN A 50 15.92 -1.92 -11.09
C ASN A 50 16.19 -2.24 -9.60
N LEU A 51 16.51 -3.49 -9.23
CA LEU A 51 16.94 -3.85 -7.89
C LEU A 51 18.28 -3.19 -7.52
N GLU A 52 19.24 -3.16 -8.44
CA GLU A 52 20.50 -2.41 -8.30
C GLU A 52 20.24 -0.90 -8.15
N SER A 53 19.33 -0.35 -8.96
CA SER A 53 18.94 1.05 -8.84
C SER A 53 18.35 1.36 -7.46
N VAL A 54 17.47 0.51 -6.94
CA VAL A 54 16.89 0.66 -5.59
C VAL A 54 17.97 0.60 -4.52
N TYR A 55 18.91 -0.32 -4.61
CA TYR A 55 20.06 -0.43 -3.71
C TYR A 55 20.87 0.88 -3.68
N ASN A 56 21.05 1.52 -4.83
CA ASN A 56 21.77 2.78 -5.00
C ASN A 56 20.88 4.04 -4.78
N GLY A 57 19.75 3.91 -4.12
CA GLY A 57 18.87 5.03 -3.76
C GLY A 57 17.79 5.39 -4.78
N GLY A 58 17.67 4.62 -5.87
CA GLY A 58 16.60 4.78 -6.86
C GLY A 58 15.20 4.59 -6.25
N THR A 59 14.20 5.21 -6.87
CA THR A 59 12.82 5.22 -6.34
C THR A 59 11.80 4.59 -7.27
N VAL A 60 12.22 4.17 -8.46
CA VAL A 60 11.34 3.55 -9.46
C VAL A 60 11.23 2.06 -9.18
N ILE A 61 10.08 1.63 -8.68
CA ILE A 61 9.79 0.25 -8.29
C ILE A 61 8.77 -0.44 -9.21
N SER A 62 8.25 0.28 -10.21
CA SER A 62 7.14 -0.24 -11.05
C SER A 62 7.49 -1.52 -11.80
N THR A 63 8.73 -1.65 -12.29
CA THR A 63 9.21 -2.86 -12.98
C THR A 63 9.30 -4.03 -12.01
N ILE A 64 9.82 -3.80 -10.80
CA ILE A 64 9.91 -4.82 -9.74
C ILE A 64 8.51 -5.32 -9.39
N ASN A 65 7.57 -4.40 -9.09
CA ASN A 65 6.18 -4.77 -8.79
C ASN A 65 5.49 -5.47 -9.96
N SER A 66 5.76 -5.05 -11.20
CA SER A 66 5.20 -5.73 -12.38
C SER A 66 5.66 -7.17 -12.52
N TYR A 67 6.87 -7.48 -12.08
CA TYR A 67 7.39 -8.84 -12.10
C TYR A 67 6.83 -9.71 -10.98
N TYR A 68 6.81 -9.20 -9.73
CA TYR A 68 6.48 -10.02 -8.57
C TYR A 68 5.00 -10.02 -8.21
N VAL A 69 4.29 -8.89 -8.29
CA VAL A 69 2.98 -8.74 -7.63
C VAL A 69 1.86 -8.14 -8.49
N LYS A 70 2.10 -7.78 -9.76
CA LYS A 70 1.12 -7.10 -10.62
C LYS A 70 -0.21 -7.86 -10.75
N ASP A 71 -0.14 -9.17 -10.91
CA ASP A 71 -1.32 -10.03 -11.04
C ASP A 71 -2.12 -10.13 -9.73
N LEU A 72 -1.45 -10.12 -8.57
CA LEU A 72 -2.12 -10.05 -7.28
C LEU A 72 -2.79 -8.69 -7.07
N MET A 73 -2.09 -7.61 -7.42
CA MET A 73 -2.68 -6.26 -7.39
C MET A 73 -3.91 -6.13 -8.30
N ALA A 74 -3.91 -6.82 -9.43
CA ALA A 74 -5.03 -6.79 -10.37
C ALA A 74 -6.32 -7.44 -9.81
N LYS A 75 -6.21 -8.31 -8.82
CA LYS A 75 -7.34 -9.01 -8.18
C LYS A 75 -8.05 -8.17 -7.12
N VAL A 76 -7.38 -7.18 -6.57
CA VAL A 76 -7.92 -6.34 -5.49
C VAL A 76 -9.17 -5.62 -5.97
N LYS A 77 -10.24 -5.74 -5.19
CA LYS A 77 -11.49 -5.00 -5.39
C LYS A 77 -11.58 -3.92 -4.33
N LEU A 78 -12.06 -2.78 -4.73
CA LEU A 78 -12.58 -1.80 -3.80
C LEU A 78 -14.08 -1.99 -3.63
N GLU A 79 -14.62 -1.39 -2.57
CA GLU A 79 -16.05 -1.44 -2.29
C GLU A 79 -16.92 -1.16 -3.52
N SER A 80 -18.04 -1.91 -3.63
CA SER A 80 -19.04 -1.83 -4.71
C SER A 80 -19.38 -0.37 -5.10
N PRO A 81 -19.56 -0.04 -6.38
CA PRO A 81 -19.86 -0.95 -7.51
C PRO A 81 -18.68 -1.33 -8.40
N ARG A 82 -17.46 -1.19 -7.98
CA ARG A 82 -16.26 -1.28 -8.80
C ARG A 82 -15.86 -2.70 -9.16
N TRP A 83 -15.14 -2.85 -10.25
CA TRP A 83 -14.49 -4.09 -10.67
C TRP A 83 -13.01 -4.07 -10.30
N SER A 84 -12.43 -5.25 -10.04
CA SER A 84 -10.98 -5.39 -10.06
C SER A 84 -10.44 -5.22 -11.48
N ILE A 85 -9.14 -4.95 -11.61
CA ILE A 85 -8.51 -4.89 -12.95
C ILE A 85 -8.61 -6.22 -13.69
N GLU A 86 -8.47 -7.33 -12.95
CA GLU A 86 -8.69 -8.68 -13.51
C GLU A 86 -10.08 -8.81 -14.13
N GLN A 87 -11.12 -8.37 -13.40
CA GLN A 87 -12.51 -8.40 -13.88
C GLN A 87 -12.75 -7.46 -15.07
N VAL A 88 -12.03 -6.33 -15.16
CA VAL A 88 -12.06 -5.49 -16.38
C VAL A 88 -11.57 -6.28 -17.59
N PHE A 89 -10.48 -7.03 -17.44
CA PHE A 89 -9.91 -7.85 -18.51
C PHE A 89 -10.70 -9.13 -18.81
N GLU A 90 -11.70 -9.49 -18.02
CA GLU A 90 -12.67 -10.56 -18.31
C GLU A 90 -13.83 -10.09 -19.20
N SER A 91 -13.98 -8.78 -19.40
CA SER A 91 -15.07 -8.19 -20.17
C SER A 91 -14.55 -7.32 -21.32
N ILE A 92 -14.79 -7.77 -22.56
CA ILE A 92 -14.49 -6.99 -23.77
C ILE A 92 -15.13 -5.60 -23.71
N ASP A 93 -16.34 -5.50 -23.20
CA ASP A 93 -17.08 -4.24 -23.11
C ASP A 93 -16.47 -3.27 -22.09
N LEU A 94 -15.94 -3.78 -20.98
CA LEU A 94 -15.19 -2.95 -20.02
C LEU A 94 -13.86 -2.48 -20.62
N ILE A 95 -13.15 -3.34 -21.39
CA ILE A 95 -11.94 -2.93 -22.10
C ILE A 95 -12.25 -1.82 -23.10
N ARG A 96 -13.32 -1.97 -23.89
CA ARG A 96 -13.80 -0.95 -24.85
C ARG A 96 -14.16 0.38 -24.16
N TYR A 97 -14.81 0.31 -23.01
CA TYR A 97 -15.10 1.49 -22.18
C TYR A 97 -13.82 2.22 -21.78
N PHE A 98 -12.85 1.52 -21.19
CA PHE A 98 -11.59 2.15 -20.77
C PHE A 98 -10.78 2.67 -21.96
N TRP A 99 -10.79 1.97 -23.09
CA TRP A 99 -10.15 2.45 -24.31
C TRP A 99 -10.78 3.74 -24.82
N SER A 100 -12.09 3.87 -24.76
CA SER A 100 -12.76 5.12 -25.11
C SER A 100 -12.33 6.30 -24.23
N ARG A 101 -11.97 6.01 -22.97
CA ARG A 101 -11.42 7.02 -22.05
C ARG A 101 -10.01 7.46 -22.46
N VAL A 102 -9.18 6.53 -22.94
CA VAL A 102 -7.87 6.86 -23.55
C VAL A 102 -8.04 7.85 -24.71
N LEU A 103 -9.01 7.59 -25.59
CA LEU A 103 -9.24 8.40 -26.78
C LEU A 103 -9.86 9.76 -26.50
N SER A 104 -10.70 9.87 -25.45
CA SER A 104 -11.43 11.10 -25.13
C SER A 104 -10.61 12.11 -24.30
N SER A 105 -9.41 11.75 -23.85
CA SER A 105 -8.66 12.51 -22.86
C SER A 105 -7.39 13.15 -23.42
N ASP A 106 -7.53 14.10 -24.36
CA ASP A 106 -6.37 14.79 -24.93
C ASP A 106 -5.61 15.69 -23.93
N LYS A 107 -6.23 16.02 -22.79
CA LYS A 107 -5.66 16.97 -21.81
C LYS A 107 -5.15 16.33 -20.51
N VAL A 108 -5.50 15.08 -20.22
CA VAL A 108 -5.26 14.49 -18.89
C VAL A 108 -4.08 13.51 -18.90
N TYR A 109 -3.69 13.01 -20.08
CA TYR A 109 -2.58 12.06 -20.21
C TYR A 109 -1.65 12.46 -21.35
N PRO A 110 -0.34 12.60 -21.11
CA PRO A 110 0.59 12.55 -22.19
C PRO A 110 0.47 11.14 -22.80
N LYS A 111 -0.11 11.05 -24.00
CA LYS A 111 -0.16 9.79 -24.76
C LYS A 111 1.27 9.35 -25.04
N THR A 112 1.53 8.08 -24.79
CA THR A 112 2.78 7.43 -25.18
C THR A 112 2.54 6.63 -26.46
N ASP A 113 3.62 6.16 -27.09
CA ASP A 113 3.53 5.26 -28.26
C ASP A 113 3.09 3.83 -27.86
N SER A 114 2.87 3.56 -26.56
CA SER A 114 2.47 2.27 -26.04
C SER A 114 1.00 2.26 -25.66
N ASP A 115 0.20 1.48 -26.37
CA ASP A 115 -1.22 1.30 -26.12
C ASP A 115 -1.49 0.81 -24.68
N ILE A 116 -0.71 -0.15 -24.20
CA ILE A 116 -0.90 -0.68 -22.84
C ILE A 116 -0.60 0.36 -21.77
N LYS A 117 0.43 1.22 -21.92
CA LYS A 117 0.71 2.30 -20.98
C LYS A 117 -0.42 3.32 -20.94
N ASN A 118 -0.97 3.66 -22.10
CA ASN A 118 -2.13 4.55 -22.21
C ASN A 118 -3.36 3.94 -21.56
N PHE A 119 -3.60 2.63 -21.75
CA PHE A 119 -4.70 1.90 -21.13
C PHE A 119 -4.54 1.81 -19.60
N GLU A 120 -3.35 1.50 -19.10
CA GLU A 120 -3.05 1.52 -17.66
C GLU A 120 -3.25 2.93 -17.04
N ALA A 121 -2.93 3.98 -17.79
CA ALA A 121 -3.21 5.35 -17.36
C ALA A 121 -4.71 5.60 -17.26
N ALA A 122 -5.51 5.15 -18.22
CA ALA A 122 -6.98 5.25 -18.18
C ALA A 122 -7.58 4.47 -17.00
N LEU A 123 -7.06 3.27 -16.71
CA LEU A 123 -7.47 2.50 -15.52
C LEU A 123 -7.25 3.27 -14.21
N ARG A 124 -6.11 3.98 -14.09
CA ARG A 124 -5.79 4.76 -12.88
C ARG A 124 -6.65 6.00 -12.70
N LEU A 125 -6.97 6.67 -13.80
CA LEU A 125 -7.52 8.02 -13.77
C LEU A 125 -9.03 8.07 -14.08
N SER A 126 -9.64 6.95 -14.51
CA SER A 126 -11.09 6.90 -14.70
C SER A 126 -11.88 7.13 -13.40
N GLY A 127 -11.16 7.66 -12.42
CA GLY A 127 -11.65 8.12 -11.13
C GLY A 127 -12.49 7.05 -10.46
N GLY A 128 -12.09 6.60 -9.37
CA GLY A 128 -12.78 5.83 -8.35
C GLY A 128 -14.12 5.16 -8.60
N GLY A 129 -14.75 5.30 -9.76
CA GLY A 129 -16.09 4.81 -10.03
C GLY A 129 -16.19 3.45 -10.71
N VAL A 130 -15.18 3.00 -11.47
CA VAL A 130 -15.31 1.81 -12.32
C VAL A 130 -14.29 0.73 -11.98
N ALA A 131 -13.00 1.06 -11.96
CA ALA A 131 -11.95 0.16 -11.50
C ALA A 131 -10.84 0.97 -10.84
N MET A 132 -10.12 0.39 -9.90
CA MET A 132 -8.97 1.02 -9.27
C MET A 132 -7.84 0.01 -9.06
N LYS A 133 -6.61 0.46 -9.31
CA LYS A 133 -5.41 -0.30 -9.01
C LYS A 133 -4.90 0.15 -7.63
N PRO A 134 -4.57 -0.79 -6.73
CA PRO A 134 -3.89 -0.44 -5.49
C PRO A 134 -2.62 0.37 -5.77
N SER A 135 -2.35 1.37 -4.96
CA SER A 135 -1.16 2.19 -5.08
C SER A 135 0.01 1.60 -4.30
N ASN A 136 1.22 1.91 -4.76
CA ASN A 136 2.42 1.63 -3.98
C ASN A 136 2.69 2.76 -2.99
N TYR A 137 3.20 2.40 -1.84
CA TYR A 137 3.73 3.36 -0.88
C TYR A 137 4.99 4.05 -1.48
N PRO A 138 5.21 5.36 -1.27
CA PRO A 138 6.43 6.00 -1.74
C PRO A 138 7.64 5.50 -0.94
N ILE A 139 8.63 4.89 -1.61
CA ILE A 139 9.79 4.29 -0.93
C ILE A 139 10.58 5.31 -0.09
N LYS A 140 10.72 6.56 -0.55
CA LYS A 140 11.37 7.63 0.20
C LYS A 140 10.70 7.94 1.53
N SER A 141 9.37 7.84 1.59
CA SER A 141 8.64 8.08 2.84
C SER A 141 8.94 7.00 3.89
N VAL A 142 9.15 5.76 3.43
CA VAL A 142 9.58 4.67 4.31
C VAL A 142 11.00 4.89 4.80
N ASP A 143 11.92 5.32 3.92
CA ASP A 143 13.30 5.64 4.31
C ASP A 143 13.34 6.71 5.41
N GLU A 144 12.56 7.78 5.26
CA GLU A 144 12.48 8.86 6.25
C GLU A 144 11.94 8.35 7.60
N VAL A 145 10.89 7.49 7.56
CA VAL A 145 10.36 6.86 8.78
C VAL A 145 11.43 6.01 9.45
N LEU A 146 12.10 5.14 8.70
CA LEU A 146 13.14 4.26 9.25
C LEU A 146 14.34 5.07 9.78
N SER A 147 14.73 6.12 9.09
CA SER A 147 15.82 6.99 9.52
C SER A 147 15.50 7.74 10.82
N LYS A 148 14.23 8.19 10.99
CA LYS A 148 13.81 9.00 12.13
C LYS A 148 13.47 8.18 13.37
N TYR A 149 12.82 7.01 13.19
CA TYR A 149 12.18 6.31 14.30
C TYR A 149 12.76 4.93 14.60
N ASN A 150 13.60 4.36 13.72
CA ASN A 150 14.18 3.06 13.98
C ASN A 150 15.44 3.18 14.87
N ILE A 151 15.31 2.75 16.11
CA ILE A 151 16.34 2.94 17.15
C ILE A 151 17.33 1.77 17.28
N ASN A 152 17.00 0.58 16.77
CA ASN A 152 17.82 -0.61 16.95
C ASN A 152 18.05 -1.44 15.69
N GLY A 153 17.72 -0.91 14.51
CA GLY A 153 17.90 -1.61 13.25
C GLY A 153 16.86 -2.69 12.92
N LYS A 154 15.74 -2.79 13.70
CA LYS A 154 14.68 -3.80 13.49
C LYS A 154 13.33 -3.13 13.26
N TYR A 155 12.69 -3.51 12.16
CA TYR A 155 11.45 -2.93 11.69
C TYR A 155 10.38 -4.00 11.48
N TYR A 156 9.18 -3.78 12.04
CA TYR A 156 8.01 -4.63 11.84
C TYR A 156 6.97 -3.96 10.94
N ASP A 157 6.63 -4.65 9.85
CA ASP A 157 5.58 -4.31 8.90
C ASP A 157 4.38 -5.24 9.12
N PHE A 158 3.34 -4.74 9.79
CA PHE A 158 2.16 -5.54 10.18
C PHE A 158 1.12 -5.73 9.05
N SER A 159 1.46 -5.36 7.82
CA SER A 159 0.71 -5.62 6.58
C SER A 159 1.65 -5.41 5.41
N CYS A 160 2.40 -6.45 5.01
CA CYS A 160 3.57 -6.34 4.10
C CYS A 160 3.30 -5.58 2.80
N GLY A 161 2.05 -5.58 2.32
CA GLY A 161 1.67 -4.90 1.08
C GLY A 161 2.49 -5.39 -0.11
N TRP A 162 2.81 -4.48 -1.03
CA TRP A 162 3.40 -4.85 -2.32
C TRP A 162 4.94 -4.83 -2.33
N GLY A 163 5.59 -4.95 -1.17
CA GLY A 163 7.04 -5.10 -1.04
C GLY A 163 7.86 -3.80 -1.04
N VAL A 164 7.25 -2.63 -1.12
CA VAL A 164 7.99 -1.36 -1.09
C VAL A 164 8.68 -1.12 0.24
N ARG A 165 8.00 -1.42 1.35
CA ARG A 165 8.53 -1.27 2.70
C ARG A 165 9.64 -2.29 2.97
N LEU A 166 9.52 -3.50 2.44
CA LEU A 166 10.59 -4.51 2.44
C LEU A 166 11.84 -4.00 1.71
N LEU A 167 11.71 -3.51 0.47
CA LEU A 167 12.84 -2.98 -0.31
C LEU A 167 13.49 -1.77 0.37
N SER A 168 12.70 -0.90 1.01
CA SER A 168 13.23 0.21 1.80
C SER A 168 14.04 -0.27 3.00
N ALA A 169 13.54 -1.25 3.75
CA ALA A 169 14.27 -1.83 4.87
C ALA A 169 15.60 -2.44 4.41
N MET A 170 15.57 -3.23 3.35
CA MET A 170 16.76 -3.90 2.81
C MET A 170 17.85 -2.90 2.36
N ARG A 171 17.49 -1.83 1.64
CA ARG A 171 18.45 -0.83 1.20
C ARG A 171 19.02 0.03 2.32
N ASN A 172 18.27 0.20 3.40
CA ASN A 172 18.71 0.91 4.60
C ASN A 172 19.41 -0.01 5.63
N ARG A 173 19.63 -1.31 5.26
CA ARG A 173 20.26 -2.31 6.13
C ARG A 173 19.53 -2.51 7.46
N VAL A 174 18.21 -2.40 7.42
CA VAL A 174 17.32 -2.64 8.56
C VAL A 174 16.78 -4.06 8.46
N GLU A 175 16.82 -4.82 9.55
CA GLU A 175 16.19 -6.14 9.62
C GLU A 175 14.68 -6.01 9.49
N TYR A 176 14.12 -6.70 8.50
CA TYR A 176 12.69 -6.62 8.19
C TYR A 176 11.93 -7.80 8.79
N TYR A 177 10.90 -7.49 9.55
CA TYR A 177 9.92 -8.41 10.08
C TYR A 177 8.57 -8.09 9.46
N GLY A 178 7.87 -9.08 8.91
CA GLY A 178 6.62 -8.81 8.20
C GLY A 178 5.57 -9.89 8.40
N THR A 179 4.31 -9.50 8.44
CA THR A 179 3.18 -10.41 8.43
C THR A 179 2.20 -10.06 7.31
N ASP A 180 1.71 -11.06 6.63
CA ASP A 180 0.63 -10.93 5.63
C ASP A 180 -0.11 -12.27 5.52
N PRO A 181 -1.46 -12.31 5.49
CA PRO A 181 -2.19 -13.56 5.38
C PRO A 181 -2.20 -14.17 3.98
N ASN A 182 -1.78 -13.43 2.95
CA ASN A 182 -1.75 -13.90 1.57
C ASN A 182 -0.48 -14.72 1.30
N ASN A 183 -0.62 -16.05 1.23
CA ASN A 183 0.50 -16.96 1.02
C ASN A 183 1.27 -16.70 -0.29
N LEU A 184 0.54 -16.43 -1.39
CA LEU A 184 1.19 -16.12 -2.67
C LEU A 184 2.00 -14.82 -2.61
N LEU A 185 1.49 -13.82 -1.91
CA LEU A 185 2.21 -12.57 -1.70
C LEU A 185 3.46 -12.80 -0.86
N VAL A 186 3.34 -13.50 0.26
CA VAL A 186 4.47 -13.81 1.14
C VAL A 186 5.59 -14.54 0.39
N ASP A 187 5.26 -15.56 -0.40
CA ASP A 187 6.26 -16.29 -1.18
C ASP A 187 6.97 -15.39 -2.20
N ARG A 188 6.24 -14.49 -2.85
CA ARG A 188 6.81 -13.54 -3.81
C ARG A 188 7.64 -12.44 -3.15
N LEU A 189 7.28 -12.00 -1.95
CA LEU A 189 8.09 -11.07 -1.17
C LEU A 189 9.40 -11.70 -0.70
N ARG A 190 9.37 -12.96 -0.27
CA ARG A 190 10.58 -13.73 0.05
C ARG A 190 11.48 -13.90 -1.18
N GLN A 191 10.89 -14.21 -2.35
CA GLN A 191 11.63 -14.27 -3.60
C GLN A 191 12.25 -12.91 -3.97
N MET A 192 11.48 -11.83 -3.85
CA MET A 192 11.96 -10.46 -4.10
C MET A 192 13.16 -10.12 -3.20
N ALA A 193 13.10 -10.48 -1.91
CA ALA A 193 14.20 -10.26 -0.97
C ALA A 193 15.44 -11.11 -1.30
N THR A 194 15.25 -12.37 -1.68
CA THR A 194 16.33 -13.27 -2.11
C THR A 194 17.02 -12.72 -3.36
N ASP A 195 16.24 -12.30 -4.36
CA ASP A 195 16.77 -11.76 -5.61
C ASP A 195 17.49 -10.42 -5.38
N TYR A 196 16.94 -9.56 -4.49
CA TYR A 196 17.61 -8.33 -4.08
C TYR A 196 18.98 -8.59 -3.48
N ASN A 197 19.08 -9.53 -2.53
CA ASN A 197 20.34 -9.90 -1.91
C ASN A 197 21.32 -10.47 -2.93
N THR A 198 20.87 -11.37 -3.81
CA THR A 198 21.69 -12.01 -4.83
C THR A 198 22.25 -10.99 -5.82
N VAL A 199 21.40 -10.09 -6.32
CA VAL A 199 21.77 -9.08 -7.31
C VAL A 199 22.77 -8.07 -6.75
N ASN A 200 22.58 -7.66 -5.48
CA ASN A 200 23.41 -6.60 -4.88
C ASN A 200 24.57 -7.14 -4.03
N GLY A 201 24.75 -8.47 -3.95
CA GLY A 201 25.79 -9.08 -3.12
C GLY A 201 25.63 -8.76 -1.63
N THR A 202 24.37 -8.63 -1.16
CA THR A 202 24.05 -8.31 0.24
C THR A 202 23.46 -9.51 0.97
N SER A 203 23.38 -9.41 2.30
CA SER A 203 22.75 -10.39 3.20
C SER A 203 21.75 -9.70 4.12
N ALA A 204 20.94 -8.77 3.57
CA ALA A 204 19.90 -8.10 4.33
C ALA A 204 18.94 -9.13 4.95
N SER A 205 18.74 -9.02 6.27
CA SER A 205 17.93 -9.97 7.04
C SER A 205 16.44 -9.66 6.91
N TYR A 206 15.64 -10.71 6.76
CA TYR A 206 14.17 -10.61 6.77
C TYR A 206 13.53 -11.88 7.34
N ASP A 207 12.42 -11.68 8.04
CA ASP A 207 11.52 -12.74 8.50
C ASP A 207 10.08 -12.36 8.15
N ILE A 208 9.50 -13.03 7.15
CA ILE A 208 8.14 -12.75 6.68
C ILE A 208 7.28 -13.97 7.01
N ARG A 209 6.23 -13.78 7.83
CA ARG A 209 5.33 -14.84 8.27
C ARG A 209 3.98 -14.77 7.53
N CYS A 210 3.47 -15.95 7.15
CA CYS A 210 2.20 -16.08 6.42
C CYS A 210 1.02 -16.25 7.38
N HIS A 211 0.63 -15.14 8.02
CA HIS A 211 -0.55 -15.03 8.87
C HIS A 211 -0.90 -13.54 9.07
N GLY A 212 -2.09 -13.26 9.58
CA GLY A 212 -2.48 -11.90 9.95
C GLY A 212 -1.71 -11.39 11.17
N SER A 213 -1.61 -10.07 11.30
CA SER A 213 -0.86 -9.41 12.39
C SER A 213 -1.50 -9.56 13.77
N GLU A 214 -2.75 -10.02 13.83
CA GLU A 214 -3.45 -10.39 15.06
C GLU A 214 -2.89 -11.68 15.68
N THR A 215 -2.11 -12.47 14.93
CA THR A 215 -1.44 -13.68 15.45
C THR A 215 -0.09 -13.32 16.06
N PHE A 216 0.12 -13.68 17.32
CA PHE A 216 1.36 -13.36 18.05
C PHE A 216 2.51 -14.30 17.67
N VAL A 217 3.71 -13.70 17.50
CA VAL A 217 4.98 -14.40 17.22
C VAL A 217 5.92 -14.24 18.42
N PRO A 218 6.08 -15.25 19.29
CA PRO A 218 6.84 -15.13 20.54
C PRO A 218 8.29 -14.70 20.34
N GLU A 219 8.94 -15.12 19.24
CA GLU A 219 10.34 -14.84 18.94
C GLU A 219 10.65 -13.37 18.68
N TRP A 220 9.62 -12.56 18.41
CA TRP A 220 9.76 -11.13 18.16
C TRP A 220 9.54 -10.26 19.41
N GLU A 221 9.12 -10.88 20.53
CA GLU A 221 8.80 -10.15 21.75
C GLU A 221 9.98 -9.32 22.23
N ASN A 222 9.74 -8.01 22.45
CA ASN A 222 10.71 -7.03 22.94
C ASN A 222 12.01 -6.94 22.10
N THR A 223 11.88 -7.07 20.78
CA THR A 223 13.04 -6.99 19.85
C THR A 223 12.95 -5.88 18.83
N ILE A 224 11.76 -5.35 18.53
CA ILE A 224 11.48 -4.44 17.43
C ILE A 224 11.68 -2.98 17.87
N GLY A 225 12.41 -2.21 17.07
CA GLY A 225 12.62 -0.76 17.32
C GLY A 225 11.50 0.11 16.81
N VAL A 226 10.95 -0.22 15.63
CA VAL A 226 9.84 0.50 15.03
C VAL A 226 8.86 -0.46 14.37
N ALA A 227 7.56 -0.26 14.60
CA ALA A 227 6.50 -0.88 13.83
C ALA A 227 5.84 0.19 12.96
N PHE A 228 5.77 -0.03 11.65
CA PHE A 228 5.19 0.91 10.71
C PHE A 228 4.48 0.19 9.57
N SER A 229 3.20 0.47 9.38
CA SER A 229 2.44 -0.05 8.26
C SER A 229 1.17 0.76 8.00
N SER A 230 0.46 0.39 6.94
CA SER A 230 -0.90 0.79 6.65
C SER A 230 -1.76 -0.47 6.77
N PRO A 231 -2.55 -0.64 7.85
CA PRO A 231 -3.43 -1.79 7.98
C PRO A 231 -4.56 -1.74 6.94
N PRO A 232 -5.24 -2.84 6.65
CA PRO A 232 -6.49 -2.81 5.87
C PRO A 232 -7.50 -1.83 6.52
N TYR A 233 -8.21 -1.04 5.70
CA TYR A 233 -9.20 -0.08 6.19
C TYR A 233 -10.58 -0.72 6.24
N PHE A 234 -10.76 -1.66 7.16
CA PHE A 234 -11.97 -2.46 7.34
C PHE A 234 -12.39 -3.12 6.00
N ASN A 235 -13.53 -2.71 5.41
CA ASN A 235 -14.08 -3.27 4.18
C ASN A 235 -13.73 -2.49 2.91
N LEU A 236 -12.78 -1.54 2.98
CA LEU A 236 -12.40 -0.73 1.82
C LEU A 236 -11.86 -1.58 0.67
N GLU A 237 -11.04 -2.57 0.98
CA GLU A 237 -10.36 -3.41 0.00
C GLU A 237 -10.65 -4.90 0.25
N ASP A 238 -11.07 -5.60 -0.81
CA ASP A 238 -11.15 -7.05 -0.84
C ASP A 238 -9.97 -7.57 -1.66
N TYR A 239 -9.04 -8.21 -1.01
CA TYR A 239 -7.82 -8.78 -1.60
C TYR A 239 -8.07 -10.16 -2.26
N GLY A 240 -9.28 -10.71 -2.16
CA GLY A 240 -9.65 -12.00 -2.73
C GLY A 240 -9.00 -13.20 -2.04
N VAL A 241 -8.55 -13.06 -0.79
CA VAL A 241 -7.97 -14.14 0.02
C VAL A 241 -8.88 -14.48 1.20
N GLY A 242 -9.08 -15.78 1.45
CA GLY A 242 -10.07 -16.26 2.43
C GLY A 242 -9.74 -15.95 3.90
N ASN A 243 -8.50 -15.58 4.20
CA ASN A 243 -7.99 -15.27 5.54
C ASN A 243 -7.63 -13.79 5.76
N GLN A 244 -8.12 -12.89 4.90
CA GLN A 244 -8.00 -11.45 5.14
C GLN A 244 -8.78 -11.01 6.39
N SER A 245 -8.44 -9.85 6.96
CA SER A 245 -9.02 -9.31 8.21
C SER A 245 -10.52 -9.03 8.14
N TYR A 246 -11.04 -8.76 6.93
CA TYR A 246 -12.46 -8.54 6.64
C TYR A 246 -13.03 -9.68 5.80
N LYS A 247 -14.23 -10.14 6.16
CA LYS A 247 -15.03 -11.07 5.37
C LYS A 247 -16.45 -10.53 5.25
N PRO A 248 -17.18 -10.85 4.16
CA PRO A 248 -18.60 -10.47 4.06
C PRO A 248 -19.39 -10.89 5.30
N GLY A 249 -20.07 -9.93 5.94
CA GLY A 249 -20.80 -10.14 7.17
C GLY A 249 -20.06 -9.78 8.47
N THR A 250 -18.75 -9.50 8.41
CA THR A 250 -18.01 -8.97 9.57
C THR A 250 -18.49 -7.55 9.86
N SER A 251 -18.95 -7.29 11.08
CA SER A 251 -19.26 -5.94 11.54
C SER A 251 -17.98 -5.13 11.81
N TYR A 252 -18.12 -3.80 11.80
CA TYR A 252 -16.98 -2.92 12.12
C TYR A 252 -16.43 -3.18 13.53
N GLN A 253 -17.31 -3.37 14.52
CA GLN A 253 -16.89 -3.67 15.88
C GLN A 253 -16.13 -5.00 15.98
N GLU A 254 -16.62 -6.05 15.32
CA GLU A 254 -15.91 -7.34 15.26
C GLU A 254 -14.53 -7.21 14.63
N TRP A 255 -14.38 -6.38 13.60
CA TRP A 255 -13.09 -6.12 12.99
C TRP A 255 -12.14 -5.37 13.94
N LEU A 256 -12.65 -4.38 14.68
CA LEU A 256 -11.87 -3.69 15.71
C LEU A 256 -11.38 -4.66 16.79
N ASP A 257 -12.26 -5.55 17.28
CA ASP A 257 -11.98 -6.43 18.39
C ASP A 257 -11.13 -7.65 18.01
N ASN A 258 -11.33 -8.21 16.82
CA ASN A 258 -10.68 -9.44 16.39
C ASN A 258 -9.43 -9.23 15.51
N TYR A 259 -9.24 -8.04 14.95
CA TYR A 259 -8.09 -7.73 14.10
C TYR A 259 -7.28 -6.55 14.62
N LEU A 260 -7.88 -5.34 14.72
CA LEU A 260 -7.10 -4.14 15.00
C LEU A 260 -6.52 -4.13 16.42
N ARG A 261 -7.35 -4.43 17.41
CA ARG A 261 -6.93 -4.48 18.84
C ARG A 261 -5.82 -5.52 19.06
N PRO A 262 -5.97 -6.80 18.70
CA PRO A 262 -4.89 -7.79 18.91
C PRO A 262 -3.64 -7.47 18.06
N THR A 263 -3.77 -6.85 16.89
CA THR A 263 -2.61 -6.34 16.12
C THR A 263 -1.83 -5.30 16.93
N ILE A 264 -2.51 -4.29 17.49
CA ILE A 264 -1.85 -3.23 18.28
C ILE A 264 -1.27 -3.80 19.59
N GLU A 265 -1.94 -4.75 20.22
CA GLU A 265 -1.44 -5.46 21.39
C GLU A 265 -0.15 -6.23 21.09
N ASN A 266 -0.11 -6.98 19.98
CA ASN A 266 1.07 -7.69 19.53
C ASN A 266 2.23 -6.72 19.23
N ILE A 267 1.95 -5.60 18.54
CA ILE A 267 2.95 -4.56 18.29
C ILE A 267 3.55 -4.06 19.59
N LYS A 268 2.73 -3.79 20.62
CA LYS A 268 3.22 -3.34 21.93
C LYS A 268 4.18 -4.36 22.57
N ARG A 269 3.88 -5.64 22.44
CA ARG A 269 4.73 -6.72 22.95
C ARG A 269 6.04 -6.83 22.17
N TYR A 270 6.02 -6.63 20.85
CA TYR A 270 7.22 -6.72 20.02
C TYR A 270 8.17 -5.55 20.23
N LEU A 271 7.65 -4.35 20.48
CA LEU A 271 8.45 -3.15 20.62
C LEU A 271 9.36 -3.21 21.86
N VAL A 272 10.62 -2.80 21.70
CA VAL A 272 11.49 -2.42 22.81
C VAL A 272 10.91 -1.21 23.55
N ASP A 273 11.46 -0.90 24.74
CA ASP A 273 10.90 0.12 25.62
C ASP A 273 10.74 1.51 24.96
N ASP A 274 11.73 1.95 24.19
CA ASP A 274 11.71 3.25 23.49
C ASP A 274 11.14 3.13 22.07
N GLY A 275 10.62 1.94 21.72
CA GLY A 275 10.08 1.64 20.41
C GLY A 275 8.86 2.48 20.05
N LYS A 276 8.67 2.69 18.74
CA LYS A 276 7.59 3.49 18.20
C LYS A 276 6.66 2.64 17.33
N MET A 277 5.36 2.91 17.43
CA MET A 277 4.35 2.42 16.49
C MET A 277 3.88 3.58 15.62
N LEU A 278 3.93 3.40 14.31
CA LEU A 278 3.41 4.32 13.32
C LEU A 278 2.31 3.63 12.52
N VAL A 279 1.13 4.22 12.50
CA VAL A 279 -0.04 3.68 11.79
C VAL A 279 -0.48 4.67 10.72
N ASN A 280 -0.30 4.30 9.45
CA ASN A 280 -0.80 5.08 8.33
C ASN A 280 -2.24 4.67 8.08
N ILE A 281 -3.20 5.54 8.41
CA ILE A 281 -4.62 5.25 8.33
C ILE A 281 -5.42 6.52 8.10
N LYS A 282 -6.59 6.38 7.48
CA LYS A 282 -7.53 7.46 7.20
C LYS A 282 -8.96 6.99 7.49
N ASP A 283 -9.80 7.91 7.92
CA ASP A 283 -11.24 7.66 8.03
C ASP A 283 -11.84 7.30 6.66
N PHE A 284 -12.76 6.37 6.65
CA PHE A 284 -13.36 5.84 5.43
C PHE A 284 -14.88 5.71 5.61
N LEU A 285 -15.66 6.31 4.71
CA LEU A 285 -17.11 6.45 4.86
C LEU A 285 -17.47 7.03 6.24
N ASP A 286 -18.33 6.33 6.98
CA ASP A 286 -18.75 6.71 8.34
C ASP A 286 -17.86 6.11 9.44
N TYR A 287 -16.86 5.30 9.07
CA TYR A 287 -15.96 4.65 10.01
C TYR A 287 -14.86 5.60 10.49
N LYS A 288 -14.74 5.76 11.81
CA LYS A 288 -13.79 6.65 12.48
C LYS A 288 -12.48 5.95 12.78
N LEU A 289 -11.86 5.37 11.76
CA LEU A 289 -10.65 4.55 11.87
C LEU A 289 -9.52 5.23 12.64
N CYS A 290 -9.32 6.54 12.42
CA CYS A 290 -8.28 7.29 13.12
C CYS A 290 -8.57 7.40 14.62
N ALA A 291 -9.78 7.79 14.98
CA ALA A 291 -10.19 7.95 16.40
C ALA A 291 -10.19 6.59 17.13
N ASP A 292 -10.72 5.54 16.49
CA ASP A 292 -10.79 4.21 17.08
C ASP A 292 -9.40 3.57 17.23
N THR A 293 -8.52 3.73 16.24
CA THR A 293 -7.11 3.29 16.34
C THR A 293 -6.41 3.96 17.50
N ARG A 294 -6.59 5.27 17.66
CA ARG A 294 -5.99 6.02 18.76
C ARG A 294 -6.56 5.56 20.12
N ALA A 295 -7.86 5.43 20.24
CA ALA A 295 -8.51 4.98 21.49
C ALA A 295 -8.03 3.57 21.88
N ILE A 296 -7.94 2.64 20.93
CA ILE A 296 -7.42 1.30 21.15
C ILE A 296 -5.96 1.36 21.62
N ALA A 297 -5.10 2.09 20.93
CA ALA A 297 -3.68 2.21 21.26
C ALA A 297 -3.50 2.79 22.68
N GLU A 298 -4.19 3.90 23.01
CA GLU A 298 -4.14 4.52 24.33
C GLU A 298 -4.69 3.58 25.43
N SER A 299 -5.77 2.83 25.15
CA SER A 299 -6.32 1.83 26.11
C SER A 299 -5.33 0.69 26.40
N LEU A 300 -4.48 0.37 25.46
CA LEU A 300 -3.41 -0.61 25.60
C LEU A 300 -2.13 -0.01 26.21
N GLY A 301 -2.15 1.29 26.57
CA GLY A 301 -1.04 2.00 27.23
C GLY A 301 0.06 2.45 26.28
N PHE A 302 -0.26 2.75 25.02
CA PHE A 302 0.55 3.58 24.15
C PHE A 302 0.32 5.06 24.47
N HIS A 303 1.31 5.88 24.19
CA HIS A 303 1.25 7.34 24.31
C HIS A 303 1.25 7.94 22.92
N TYR A 304 0.15 8.61 22.55
CA TYR A 304 0.08 9.34 21.28
C TYR A 304 1.05 10.53 21.31
N ILE A 305 1.84 10.69 20.24
CA ILE A 305 2.80 11.78 20.09
C ILE A 305 2.26 12.84 19.11
N GLU A 306 2.08 12.45 17.86
CA GLU A 306 1.73 13.37 16.77
C GLU A 306 1.06 12.63 15.60
N THR A 307 0.46 13.37 14.69
CA THR A 307 0.09 12.86 13.36
C THR A 307 0.92 13.56 12.31
N LEU A 308 1.64 12.78 11.54
CA LEU A 308 2.40 13.22 10.36
C LEU A 308 1.60 12.94 9.10
N THR A 309 2.02 13.48 7.96
CA THR A 309 1.55 13.08 6.65
C THR A 309 2.73 12.67 5.79
N LEU A 310 2.48 11.89 4.73
CA LEU A 310 3.52 11.55 3.76
C LEU A 310 4.19 12.78 3.16
N LYS A 311 3.45 13.88 3.01
CA LYS A 311 4.00 15.15 2.53
C LYS A 311 4.96 15.77 3.54
N ASN A 312 4.63 15.75 4.83
CA ASN A 312 5.50 16.30 5.88
C ASN A 312 6.78 15.48 6.04
N ILE A 313 6.70 14.17 5.89
CA ILE A 313 7.86 13.29 5.98
C ILE A 313 8.85 13.63 4.87
N THR A 314 8.35 13.78 3.62
CA THR A 314 9.22 14.06 2.45
C THR A 314 9.51 15.54 2.22
N ARG A 315 8.69 16.44 2.77
CA ARG A 315 8.79 17.91 2.67
C ARG A 315 8.29 18.56 3.96
N PRO A 316 9.14 18.72 4.97
CA PRO A 316 8.73 19.23 6.30
C PRO A 316 7.97 20.56 6.28
N SER A 317 8.26 21.42 5.31
CA SER A 317 7.60 22.73 5.12
C SER A 317 6.30 22.68 4.30
N ALA A 318 5.85 21.50 3.82
CA ALA A 318 4.63 21.40 3.04
C ALA A 318 3.40 21.73 3.90
N LYS A 319 2.48 22.54 3.35
CA LYS A 319 1.15 22.72 3.97
C LYS A 319 0.40 21.40 3.93
N VAL A 320 -0.09 20.99 5.08
CA VAL A 320 -0.83 19.76 5.30
C VAL A 320 -2.28 20.09 5.51
N ASP A 321 -3.15 19.36 4.84
CA ASP A 321 -4.57 19.33 5.10
C ASP A 321 -4.95 17.90 5.52
N LEU A 322 -5.11 17.67 6.82
CA LEU A 322 -5.49 16.37 7.38
C LEU A 322 -6.88 15.89 6.92
N ASN A 323 -7.70 16.77 6.33
CA ASN A 323 -8.98 16.36 5.75
C ASN A 323 -8.79 15.65 4.39
N THR A 324 -7.71 15.95 3.69
CA THR A 324 -7.42 15.40 2.36
C THR A 324 -6.20 14.50 2.33
N ASP A 325 -5.22 14.73 3.20
CA ASP A 325 -3.96 13.99 3.27
C ASP A 325 -4.09 12.81 4.25
N GLU A 326 -3.59 11.66 3.86
CA GLU A 326 -3.56 10.49 4.71
C GLU A 326 -2.57 10.67 5.86
N GLY A 327 -3.04 10.43 7.08
CA GLY A 327 -2.27 10.65 8.29
C GLY A 327 -1.48 9.43 8.73
N ILE A 328 -0.30 9.68 9.32
CA ILE A 328 0.50 8.67 10.01
C ILE A 328 0.50 9.04 11.49
N MET A 329 -0.23 8.28 12.28
CA MET A 329 -0.25 8.46 13.74
C MET A 329 0.98 7.83 14.36
N VAL A 330 1.66 8.58 15.20
CA VAL A 330 2.89 8.17 15.90
C VAL A 330 2.58 7.94 17.38
N PHE A 331 2.98 6.79 17.88
CA PHE A 331 2.81 6.39 19.27
C PHE A 331 4.13 5.89 19.86
N SER A 332 4.38 6.17 21.14
CA SER A 332 5.47 5.58 21.91
C SER A 332 4.97 4.52 22.87
N LYS A 333 5.78 3.48 23.10
CA LYS A 333 5.48 2.43 24.09
C LYS A 333 5.55 2.97 25.52
N LYS A 334 6.49 3.89 25.80
CA LYS A 334 6.63 4.61 27.07
C LYS A 334 6.36 6.11 26.89
N PRO A 335 5.99 6.83 27.93
CA PRO A 335 5.91 8.29 27.87
C PRO A 335 7.24 8.87 27.40
N GLU A 336 7.22 9.82 26.48
CA GLU A 336 8.42 10.60 26.20
C GLU A 336 8.69 11.51 27.41
N HIS A 337 9.87 11.39 28.01
CA HIS A 337 10.29 12.38 28.96
C HIS A 337 10.40 13.72 28.22
N PRO A 338 9.82 14.82 28.73
CA PRO A 338 10.10 16.13 28.16
C PRO A 338 11.63 16.27 28.12
N ALA A 339 12.14 16.64 26.95
CA ALA A 339 13.56 16.88 26.80
C ALA A 339 14.00 17.75 27.98
N ILE A 340 14.93 17.26 28.80
CA ILE A 340 15.53 18.06 29.89
C ILE A 340 16.27 19.17 29.14
N VAL A 341 15.63 20.34 29.05
CA VAL A 341 16.32 21.55 28.62
C VAL A 341 17.40 21.76 29.70
N PRO A 342 18.69 21.69 29.36
CA PRO A 342 19.71 21.94 30.37
C PRO A 342 19.45 23.33 30.94
N GLU A 343 19.19 23.42 32.24
CA GLU A 343 19.17 24.67 32.99
C GLU A 343 20.59 25.26 33.07
N SER A 344 21.21 25.49 31.96
CA SER A 344 22.50 26.18 31.93
C SER A 344 22.48 27.19 30.82
N LEU A 345 22.04 28.39 31.17
CA LEU A 345 22.54 29.68 30.65
C LEU A 345 21.74 30.87 31.25
N PHE A 346 21.54 30.85 32.58
CA PHE A 346 21.44 32.14 33.28
C PHE A 346 22.73 32.34 34.06
N VAL A 347 23.78 32.74 33.36
CA VAL A 347 24.90 33.45 33.97
C VAL A 347 24.43 34.88 34.11
N PHE A 348 24.11 35.26 35.36
CA PHE A 348 23.97 36.66 35.72
C PHE A 348 25.38 37.31 35.62
N GLY A 349 25.51 38.25 34.73
CA GLY A 349 26.59 39.21 34.65
C GLY A 349 26.00 40.59 34.67
#